data_549ef16be0947fc3326236c9053e7e8f
#
_entry.id   549ef16be0947fc3326236c9053e7e8f
#
_cell.length_a   1.000
_cell.length_b   1.000
_cell.length_c   1.000
_cell.angle_alpha   90.00
_cell.angle_beta   90.00
_cell.angle_gamma   90.00
#
_symmetry.space_group_name_H-M   'P 1'
#
loop_
_entity.id
_entity.type
_entity.pdbx_description
1 polymer ?
#
loop_
_entity_poly.entity_id
_entity_poly.type
_entity_poly.pdbx_seq_one_letter_code
_entity_poly.pdbx_strand_id
1 'polypeptide(L)'
;MTTESTAGPKTMTDVLGLYIKDVIRAYPPVGDVLGRSGIGCVACSVGSCLLRDVVGIHNLSGEQEQALYADIARIIFPGQTMDIPKTVRKAAPAGNRKLAPPLQDLVQEHANIKRVLAQLPTLGATLRAGLTPELRLSVAQALDFIRQYADRFHHAKEEDILFTFFDAGSDILKVMCAEHEAGRQHVRSASTALEQGDAAGIATSLTAYAALLTEHIRKEDEILYPWMNSQLTDSQVGQLFTKFRVVDRQFEAGVKRQLAWAEEFVFSPILH
;
A
#
# COMPACT_ATOMS: atom_id res chain seq x y z
N MET A 1 -9.60 36.73 -11.92
CA MET A 1 -9.71 36.21 -10.55
C MET A 1 -11.15 35.84 -10.32
N THR A 2 -11.51 34.60 -10.63
CA THR A 2 -12.84 34.02 -10.39
C THR A 2 -12.75 33.23 -9.11
N THR A 3 -13.32 33.75 -8.04
CA THR A 3 -13.51 33.06 -6.77
C THR A 3 -14.59 32.00 -6.98
N GLU A 4 -14.19 30.75 -7.20
CA GLU A 4 -15.12 29.62 -7.06
C GLU A 4 -15.55 29.55 -5.60
N SER A 5 -16.80 29.90 -5.36
CA SER A 5 -17.51 29.70 -4.10
C SER A 5 -17.67 28.19 -3.89
N THR A 6 -16.81 27.57 -3.11
CA THR A 6 -16.98 26.18 -2.68
C THR A 6 -18.09 26.10 -1.65
N ALA A 7 -19.34 26.04 -2.12
CA ALA A 7 -20.46 25.62 -1.27
C ALA A 7 -20.15 24.18 -0.79
N GLY A 8 -20.20 23.96 0.53
CA GLY A 8 -19.98 22.63 1.12
C GLY A 8 -20.98 21.58 0.57
N PRO A 9 -20.74 20.29 0.82
CA PRO A 9 -21.59 19.22 0.31
C PRO A 9 -23.03 19.42 0.78
N LYS A 10 -23.99 19.21 -0.11
CA LYS A 10 -25.43 19.41 0.14
C LYS A 10 -26.16 18.09 0.36
N THR A 11 -25.61 16.99 -0.11
CA THR A 11 -26.20 15.66 -0.04
C THR A 11 -25.18 14.66 0.46
N MET A 12 -25.65 13.50 0.95
CA MET A 12 -24.75 12.41 1.31
C MET A 12 -24.00 11.88 0.10
N THR A 13 -24.60 11.90 -1.08
CA THR A 13 -23.94 11.53 -2.36
C THR A 13 -22.74 12.42 -2.65
N ASP A 14 -22.83 13.73 -2.39
CA ASP A 14 -21.70 14.66 -2.56
C ASP A 14 -20.55 14.29 -1.61
N VAL A 15 -20.88 13.99 -0.35
CA VAL A 15 -19.90 13.58 0.67
C VAL A 15 -19.20 12.28 0.28
N LEU A 16 -19.94 11.31 -0.22
CA LEU A 16 -19.41 10.01 -0.66
C LEU A 16 -18.44 10.13 -1.84
N GLY A 17 -18.55 11.20 -2.63
CA GLY A 17 -17.65 11.54 -3.72
C GLY A 17 -16.38 12.29 -3.31
N LEU A 18 -16.18 12.60 -2.01
CA LEU A 18 -15.01 13.29 -1.52
C LEU A 18 -13.93 12.30 -1.05
N TYR A 19 -12.66 12.73 -1.11
CA TYR A 19 -11.56 11.97 -0.52
C TYR A 19 -11.66 11.98 1.01
N ILE A 20 -11.38 10.83 1.63
CA ILE A 20 -11.45 10.67 3.10
C ILE A 20 -10.63 11.74 3.83
N LYS A 21 -9.42 12.03 3.36
CA LYS A 21 -8.55 13.07 3.94
C LYS A 21 -9.21 14.44 3.97
N ASP A 22 -9.96 14.78 2.93
CA ASP A 22 -10.62 16.08 2.84
C ASP A 22 -11.87 16.11 3.72
N VAL A 23 -12.59 15.00 3.81
CA VAL A 23 -13.73 14.86 4.75
C VAL A 23 -13.24 14.95 6.20
N ILE A 24 -12.17 14.23 6.58
CA ILE A 24 -11.62 14.28 7.95
C ILE A 24 -11.05 15.67 8.25
N ARG A 25 -10.41 16.32 7.28
CA ARG A 25 -9.91 17.69 7.46
C ARG A 25 -11.03 18.69 7.72
N ALA A 26 -12.14 18.58 6.98
CA ALA A 26 -13.31 19.46 7.14
C ALA A 26 -14.14 19.10 8.38
N TYR A 27 -14.21 17.83 8.73
CA TYR A 27 -15.04 17.27 9.80
C TYR A 27 -14.23 16.26 10.63
N PRO A 28 -13.32 16.70 11.52
CA PRO A 28 -12.43 15.81 12.29
C PRO A 28 -13.12 14.65 13.02
N PRO A 29 -14.34 14.80 13.59
CA PRO A 29 -15.02 13.69 14.28
C PRO A 29 -15.39 12.50 13.36
N VAL A 30 -15.38 12.69 12.03
CA VAL A 30 -15.57 11.60 11.07
C VAL A 30 -14.44 10.58 11.17
N GLY A 31 -13.22 11.02 11.52
CA GLY A 31 -12.09 10.12 11.75
C GLY A 31 -12.35 9.11 12.86
N ASP A 32 -12.98 9.55 13.98
CA ASP A 32 -13.33 8.66 15.10
C ASP A 32 -14.42 7.65 14.71
N VAL A 33 -15.37 8.08 13.86
CA VAL A 33 -16.43 7.18 13.35
C VAL A 33 -15.80 6.09 12.47
N LEU A 34 -14.91 6.45 11.55
CA LEU A 34 -14.18 5.52 10.72
C LEU A 34 -13.38 4.53 11.57
N GLY A 35 -12.63 5.02 12.56
CA GLY A 35 -11.85 4.18 13.48
C GLY A 35 -12.70 3.16 14.24
N ARG A 36 -13.87 3.55 14.76
CA ARG A 36 -14.80 2.63 15.43
C ARG A 36 -15.38 1.56 14.50
N SER A 37 -15.46 1.85 13.21
CA SER A 37 -15.90 0.91 12.19
C SER A 37 -14.78 -0.01 11.67
N GLY A 38 -13.60 0.00 12.32
CA GLY A 38 -12.45 -0.81 11.89
C GLY A 38 -11.73 -0.26 10.66
N ILE A 39 -12.00 1.00 10.29
CA ILE A 39 -11.42 1.66 9.13
C ILE A 39 -10.23 2.50 9.57
N GLY A 40 -9.02 1.95 9.45
CA GLY A 40 -7.77 2.59 9.88
C GLY A 40 -7.30 3.78 9.02
N CYS A 41 -8.16 4.38 8.20
CA CYS A 41 -7.80 5.46 7.28
C CYS A 41 -7.34 6.76 7.97
N VAL A 42 -7.60 6.92 9.26
CA VAL A 42 -7.17 8.10 10.03
C VAL A 42 -5.64 8.18 10.13
N ALA A 43 -4.97 7.03 10.19
CA ALA A 43 -3.51 6.93 10.20
C ALA A 43 -2.91 6.84 8.78
N CYS A 44 -3.74 6.68 7.75
CA CYS A 44 -3.29 6.56 6.37
C CYS A 44 -2.87 7.94 5.85
N SER A 45 -1.56 8.17 5.73
CA SER A 45 -0.97 9.41 5.19
C SER A 45 -1.45 9.71 3.76
N VAL A 46 -1.98 8.73 3.05
CA VAL A 46 -2.42 8.83 1.65
C VAL A 46 -3.82 9.41 1.54
N GLY A 47 -4.79 8.97 2.36
CA GLY A 47 -6.17 9.52 2.44
C GLY A 47 -6.89 9.79 1.12
N SER A 48 -6.44 9.15 0.04
CA SER A 48 -6.88 9.40 -1.34
C SER A 48 -8.01 8.48 -1.79
N CYS A 49 -8.51 7.59 -0.91
CA CYS A 49 -9.71 6.83 -1.19
C CYS A 49 -10.94 7.73 -1.12
N LEU A 50 -11.87 7.60 -2.05
CA LEU A 50 -13.19 8.22 -1.92
C LEU A 50 -13.96 7.55 -0.79
N LEU A 51 -14.76 8.33 -0.06
CA LEU A 51 -15.51 7.78 1.08
C LEU A 51 -16.46 6.64 0.65
N ARG A 52 -17.03 6.69 -0.55
CA ARG A 52 -17.88 5.61 -1.09
C ARG A 52 -17.14 4.28 -1.29
N ASP A 53 -15.83 4.30 -1.57
CA ASP A 53 -15.06 3.10 -1.90
C ASP A 53 -14.58 2.38 -0.64
N VAL A 54 -14.42 3.12 0.46
CA VAL A 54 -13.94 2.61 1.76
C VAL A 54 -14.75 1.44 2.27
N VAL A 55 -16.06 1.51 2.14
CA VAL A 55 -16.99 0.45 2.60
C VAL A 55 -16.74 -0.86 1.87
N GLY A 56 -16.39 -0.78 0.57
CA GLY A 56 -16.03 -1.94 -0.25
C GLY A 56 -14.65 -2.49 0.09
N ILE A 57 -13.71 -1.59 0.21
CA ILE A 57 -12.30 -1.90 0.52
C ILE A 57 -12.20 -2.59 1.88
N HIS A 58 -12.96 -2.12 2.89
CA HIS A 58 -12.98 -2.69 4.23
C HIS A 58 -14.03 -3.80 4.42
N ASN A 59 -14.68 -4.23 3.35
CA ASN A 59 -15.61 -5.37 3.34
C ASN A 59 -16.78 -5.27 4.34
N LEU A 60 -17.28 -4.04 4.57
CA LEU A 60 -18.40 -3.80 5.48
C LEU A 60 -19.69 -4.42 4.94
N SER A 61 -20.50 -5.00 5.82
CA SER A 61 -21.86 -5.45 5.46
C SER A 61 -22.74 -4.27 5.12
N GLY A 62 -23.84 -4.53 4.40
CA GLY A 62 -24.82 -3.46 4.07
C GLY A 62 -25.38 -2.76 5.31
N GLU A 63 -25.55 -3.47 6.44
CA GLU A 63 -25.98 -2.88 7.70
C GLU A 63 -24.90 -1.98 8.31
N GLN A 64 -23.63 -2.44 8.31
CA GLN A 64 -22.49 -1.66 8.76
C GLN A 64 -22.26 -0.41 7.91
N GLU A 65 -22.44 -0.53 6.58
CA GLU A 65 -22.38 0.59 5.64
C GLU A 65 -23.43 1.64 5.96
N GLN A 66 -24.69 1.23 6.13
CA GLN A 66 -25.79 2.15 6.45
C GLN A 66 -25.56 2.83 7.82
N ALA A 67 -25.10 2.09 8.82
CA ALA A 67 -24.77 2.63 10.12
C ALA A 67 -23.64 3.65 10.05
N LEU A 68 -22.56 3.33 9.32
CA LEU A 68 -21.42 4.21 9.12
C LEU A 68 -21.84 5.53 8.44
N TYR A 69 -22.58 5.43 7.34
CA TYR A 69 -23.02 6.62 6.59
C TYR A 69 -24.02 7.46 7.40
N ALA A 70 -24.87 6.81 8.21
CA ALA A 70 -25.78 7.54 9.11
C ALA A 70 -25.00 8.31 10.20
N ASP A 71 -23.95 7.74 10.75
CA ASP A 71 -23.12 8.40 11.74
C ASP A 71 -22.35 9.59 11.13
N ILE A 72 -21.81 9.41 9.91
CA ILE A 72 -21.15 10.49 9.17
C ILE A 72 -22.14 11.60 8.83
N ALA A 73 -23.34 11.25 8.37
CA ALA A 73 -24.38 12.23 8.04
C ALA A 73 -24.76 13.09 9.25
N ARG A 74 -24.87 12.51 10.46
CA ARG A 74 -25.17 13.27 11.69
C ARG A 74 -24.08 14.29 12.03
N ILE A 75 -22.83 14.02 11.67
CA ILE A 75 -21.71 14.94 11.90
C ILE A 75 -21.73 16.08 10.88
N ILE A 76 -21.94 15.76 9.61
CA ILE A 76 -21.82 16.74 8.51
C ILE A 76 -23.09 17.57 8.37
N PHE A 77 -24.26 16.99 8.64
CA PHE A 77 -25.60 17.62 8.51
C PHE A 77 -26.38 17.56 9.83
N PRO A 78 -25.91 18.26 10.89
CA PRO A 78 -26.56 18.21 12.21
C PRO A 78 -28.02 18.68 12.14
N GLY A 79 -28.92 17.88 12.69
CA GLY A 79 -30.34 18.20 12.75
C GLY A 79 -31.11 18.00 11.43
N GLN A 80 -30.48 17.49 10.38
CA GLN A 80 -31.13 17.20 9.10
C GLN A 80 -31.28 15.68 8.91
N THR A 81 -32.41 15.26 8.36
CA THR A 81 -32.59 13.88 7.90
C THR A 81 -32.07 13.78 6.47
N MET A 82 -30.98 13.03 6.28
CA MET A 82 -30.37 12.84 4.97
C MET A 82 -30.79 11.50 4.37
N ASP A 83 -31.05 11.50 3.06
CA ASP A 83 -31.20 10.25 2.31
C ASP A 83 -29.82 9.60 2.15
N ILE A 84 -29.70 8.38 2.68
CA ILE A 84 -28.47 7.60 2.60
C ILE A 84 -28.57 6.65 1.44
N PRO A 85 -27.73 6.80 0.39
CA PRO A 85 -27.75 5.93 -0.77
C PRO A 85 -27.56 4.48 -0.34
N LYS A 86 -28.47 3.60 -0.76
CA LYS A 86 -28.28 2.15 -0.59
C LYS A 86 -27.43 1.64 -1.74
N THR A 87 -26.21 1.22 -1.43
CA THR A 87 -25.37 0.57 -2.43
C THR A 87 -25.86 -0.85 -2.65
N VAL A 88 -26.36 -1.15 -3.86
CA VAL A 88 -26.68 -2.55 -4.23
C VAL A 88 -25.36 -3.25 -4.50
N ARG A 89 -24.73 -3.77 -3.45
CA ARG A 89 -23.57 -4.67 -3.59
C ARG A 89 -24.07 -6.09 -3.70
N LYS A 90 -23.54 -6.84 -4.68
CA LYS A 90 -23.50 -8.28 -4.54
C LYS A 90 -22.70 -8.54 -3.25
N ALA A 91 -23.37 -9.12 -2.25
CA ALA A 91 -22.72 -9.49 -1.00
C ALA A 91 -21.46 -10.31 -1.35
N ALA A 92 -20.30 -9.75 -1.05
CA ALA A 92 -19.11 -10.60 -0.97
C ALA A 92 -19.44 -11.65 0.10
N PRO A 93 -19.12 -12.94 -0.12
CA PRO A 93 -19.40 -13.96 0.86
C PRO A 93 -18.72 -13.55 2.17
N ALA A 94 -19.53 -13.25 3.18
CA ALA A 94 -19.08 -12.99 4.54
C ALA A 94 -18.42 -14.28 5.04
N GLY A 95 -17.12 -14.28 5.09
CA GLY A 95 -16.31 -15.39 5.57
C GLY A 95 -14.86 -15.05 5.35
N ASN A 96 -14.04 -15.42 6.29
CA ASN A 96 -12.58 -15.34 6.22
C ASN A 96 -12.07 -16.26 5.08
N ARG A 97 -12.32 -15.83 3.82
CA ARG A 97 -11.95 -16.60 2.64
C ARG A 97 -10.43 -16.56 2.58
N LYS A 98 -9.81 -17.73 2.73
CA LYS A 98 -8.36 -17.86 2.53
C LYS A 98 -8.01 -17.22 1.18
N LEU A 99 -6.96 -16.42 1.15
CA LEU A 99 -6.47 -15.81 -0.09
C LEU A 99 -6.25 -16.90 -1.16
N ALA A 100 -6.57 -16.58 -2.40
CA ALA A 100 -6.25 -17.46 -3.53
C ALA A 100 -4.73 -17.68 -3.63
N PRO A 101 -4.26 -18.83 -4.13
CA PRO A 101 -2.84 -19.17 -4.17
C PRO A 101 -1.94 -18.08 -4.74
N PRO A 102 -2.26 -17.39 -5.87
CA PRO A 102 -1.43 -16.29 -6.37
C PRO A 102 -1.26 -15.13 -5.38
N LEU A 103 -2.32 -14.79 -4.64
CA LEU A 103 -2.24 -13.73 -3.62
C LEU A 103 -1.47 -14.18 -2.38
N GLN A 104 -1.53 -15.47 -2.03
CA GLN A 104 -0.67 -16.05 -0.97
C GLN A 104 0.81 -15.99 -1.36
N ASP A 105 1.13 -16.23 -2.65
CA ASP A 105 2.50 -16.12 -3.15
C ASP A 105 3.02 -14.68 -2.96
N LEU A 106 2.24 -13.64 -3.29
CA LEU A 106 2.61 -12.24 -3.07
C LEU A 106 2.82 -11.92 -1.58
N VAL A 107 1.93 -12.38 -0.70
CA VAL A 107 2.11 -12.20 0.77
C VAL A 107 3.38 -12.89 1.27
N GLN A 108 3.74 -14.05 0.71
CA GLN A 108 5.00 -14.72 1.05
C GLN A 108 6.22 -13.93 0.54
N GLU A 109 6.11 -13.30 -0.63
CA GLU A 109 7.14 -12.40 -1.16
C GLU A 109 7.30 -11.16 -0.28
N HIS A 110 6.19 -10.61 0.22
CA HIS A 110 6.21 -9.53 1.23
C HIS A 110 6.98 -9.91 2.49
N ALA A 111 6.89 -11.15 2.96
CA ALA A 111 7.64 -11.60 4.13
C ALA A 111 9.17 -11.46 3.91
N ASN A 112 9.64 -11.75 2.69
CA ASN A 112 11.05 -11.59 2.32
C ASN A 112 11.44 -10.11 2.19
N ILE A 113 10.58 -9.30 1.58
CA ILE A 113 10.81 -7.85 1.45
C ILE A 113 10.87 -7.19 2.83
N LYS A 114 9.91 -7.48 3.72
CA LYS A 114 9.86 -6.97 5.10
C LYS A 114 11.13 -7.29 5.88
N ARG A 115 11.74 -8.46 5.66
CA ARG A 115 13.02 -8.83 6.30
C ARG A 115 14.13 -7.83 5.96
N VAL A 116 14.26 -7.45 4.70
CA VAL A 116 15.24 -6.46 4.26
C VAL A 116 14.87 -5.06 4.72
N LEU A 117 13.58 -4.65 4.59
CA LEU A 117 13.10 -3.34 5.03
C LEU A 117 13.42 -3.08 6.51
N ALA A 118 13.31 -4.10 7.37
CA ALA A 118 13.60 -4.00 8.79
C ALA A 118 15.07 -3.65 9.10
N GLN A 119 15.99 -3.96 8.19
CA GLN A 119 17.43 -3.69 8.35
C GLN A 119 17.85 -2.30 7.84
N LEU A 120 17.09 -1.70 6.93
CA LEU A 120 17.46 -0.44 6.27
C LEU A 120 17.62 0.75 7.23
N PRO A 121 16.78 0.93 8.27
CA PRO A 121 16.97 2.01 9.25
C PRO A 121 18.28 1.85 10.04
N THR A 122 18.64 0.62 10.41
CA THR A 122 19.90 0.33 11.12
C THR A 122 21.12 0.56 10.21
N LEU A 123 21.04 0.12 8.95
CA LEU A 123 22.05 0.44 7.94
C LEU A 123 22.20 1.95 7.78
N GLY A 124 21.09 2.69 7.67
CA GLY A 124 21.08 4.15 7.59
C GLY A 124 21.70 4.83 8.82
N ALA A 125 21.44 4.32 10.02
CA ALA A 125 22.05 4.82 11.25
C ALA A 125 23.57 4.60 11.27
N THR A 126 24.04 3.43 10.81
CA THR A 126 25.45 3.09 10.73
C THR A 126 26.19 4.00 9.74
N LEU A 127 25.58 4.40 8.66
CA LEU A 127 26.14 5.31 7.66
C LEU A 127 26.45 6.72 8.22
N ARG A 128 25.88 7.11 9.35
CA ARG A 128 26.19 8.41 9.99
C ARG A 128 27.65 8.51 10.46
N ALA A 129 28.29 7.38 10.71
CA ALA A 129 29.73 7.32 11.05
C ALA A 129 30.65 7.42 9.83
N GLY A 130 30.09 7.40 8.62
CA GLY A 130 30.78 7.47 7.35
C GLY A 130 30.52 6.27 6.45
N LEU A 131 30.89 6.38 5.19
CA LEU A 131 30.68 5.35 4.17
C LEU A 131 31.97 4.54 3.98
N THR A 132 32.12 3.45 4.74
CA THR A 132 33.23 2.51 4.53
C THR A 132 33.05 1.67 3.28
N PRO A 133 34.10 1.00 2.74
CA PRO A 133 33.97 0.08 1.61
C PRO A 133 32.94 -1.03 1.85
N GLU A 134 32.87 -1.58 3.07
CA GLU A 134 31.96 -2.64 3.48
C GLU A 134 30.51 -2.12 3.48
N LEU A 135 30.28 -0.92 4.04
CA LEU A 135 28.95 -0.29 4.02
C LEU A 135 28.53 0.07 2.60
N ARG A 136 29.46 0.51 1.75
CA ARG A 136 29.20 0.75 0.33
C ARG A 136 28.72 -0.51 -0.37
N LEU A 137 29.37 -1.65 -0.11
CA LEU A 137 28.95 -2.95 -0.66
C LEU A 137 27.56 -3.35 -0.15
N SER A 138 27.31 -3.23 1.15
CA SER A 138 26.02 -3.55 1.76
C SER A 138 24.88 -2.69 1.19
N VAL A 139 25.11 -1.40 1.00
CA VAL A 139 24.13 -0.50 0.34
C VAL A 139 23.88 -0.92 -1.10
N ALA A 140 24.94 -1.21 -1.86
CA ALA A 140 24.81 -1.66 -3.25
C ALA A 140 24.00 -2.95 -3.36
N GLN A 141 24.23 -3.91 -2.47
CA GLN A 141 23.49 -5.18 -2.43
C GLN A 141 22.02 -4.98 -2.00
N ALA A 142 21.76 -4.11 -1.02
CA ALA A 142 20.40 -3.77 -0.63
C ALA A 142 19.61 -3.10 -1.79
N LEU A 143 20.25 -2.18 -2.51
CA LEU A 143 19.65 -1.55 -3.69
C LEU A 143 19.44 -2.57 -4.83
N ASP A 144 20.34 -3.55 -4.99
CA ASP A 144 20.15 -4.64 -5.97
C ASP A 144 18.95 -5.51 -5.60
N PHE A 145 18.82 -5.92 -4.33
CA PHE A 145 17.65 -6.67 -3.85
C PHE A 145 16.36 -5.90 -4.12
N ILE A 146 16.29 -4.63 -3.76
CA ILE A 146 15.10 -3.81 -3.98
C ILE A 146 14.75 -3.77 -5.47
N ARG A 147 15.71 -3.53 -6.35
CA ARG A 147 15.48 -3.45 -7.80
C ARG A 147 15.09 -4.79 -8.42
N GLN A 148 15.76 -5.89 -8.03
CA GLN A 148 15.57 -7.17 -8.71
C GLN A 148 14.43 -7.98 -8.11
N TYR A 149 14.30 -7.98 -6.76
CA TYR A 149 13.29 -8.77 -6.08
C TYR A 149 12.00 -7.96 -5.82
N ALA A 150 12.09 -6.82 -5.13
CA ALA A 150 10.90 -6.07 -4.78
C ALA A 150 10.24 -5.41 -6.01
N ASP A 151 11.02 -4.81 -6.90
CA ASP A 151 10.46 -4.07 -8.05
C ASP A 151 10.24 -4.97 -9.27
N ARG A 152 11.31 -5.51 -9.88
CA ARG A 152 11.21 -6.24 -11.16
C ARG A 152 10.54 -7.60 -11.07
N PHE A 153 10.53 -8.25 -9.92
CA PHE A 153 9.90 -9.55 -9.75
C PHE A 153 8.53 -9.40 -9.08
N HIS A 154 8.44 -8.75 -7.92
CA HIS A 154 7.22 -8.64 -7.13
C HIS A 154 6.26 -7.58 -7.66
N HIS A 155 6.64 -6.29 -7.69
CA HIS A 155 5.75 -5.23 -8.19
C HIS A 155 5.35 -5.43 -9.66
N ALA A 156 6.20 -6.04 -10.49
CA ALA A 156 5.82 -6.35 -11.86
C ALA A 156 4.68 -7.40 -11.92
N LYS A 157 4.62 -8.37 -11.00
CA LYS A 157 3.46 -9.28 -10.90
C LYS A 157 2.18 -8.54 -10.56
N GLU A 158 2.28 -7.50 -9.74
CA GLU A 158 1.13 -6.68 -9.37
C GLU A 158 0.70 -5.77 -10.50
N GLU A 159 1.59 -4.89 -10.97
CA GLU A 159 1.29 -3.87 -11.97
C GLU A 159 0.95 -4.48 -13.34
N ASP A 160 1.77 -5.43 -13.82
CA ASP A 160 1.65 -5.97 -15.17
C ASP A 160 0.67 -7.14 -15.27
N ILE A 161 0.30 -7.76 -14.13
CA ILE A 161 -0.56 -8.94 -14.14
C ILE A 161 -1.78 -8.76 -13.25
N LEU A 162 -1.62 -8.65 -11.91
CA LEU A 162 -2.74 -8.67 -10.97
C LEU A 162 -3.68 -7.49 -11.20
N PHE A 163 -3.15 -6.27 -11.26
CA PHE A 163 -3.95 -5.05 -11.38
C PHE A 163 -4.71 -4.98 -12.71
N THR A 164 -4.24 -5.69 -13.75
CA THR A 164 -4.95 -5.74 -15.05
C THR A 164 -6.29 -6.46 -15.02
N PHE A 165 -6.60 -7.20 -13.95
CA PHE A 165 -7.91 -7.85 -13.75
C PHE A 165 -8.96 -6.91 -13.16
N PHE A 166 -8.59 -5.68 -12.81
CA PHE A 166 -9.43 -4.70 -12.14
C PHE A 166 -9.53 -3.41 -12.97
N ASP A 167 -10.48 -2.55 -12.58
CA ASP A 167 -10.66 -1.27 -13.27
C ASP A 167 -9.43 -0.37 -13.05
N ALA A 168 -8.75 -0.02 -14.13
CA ALA A 168 -7.62 0.92 -14.12
C ALA A 168 -8.01 2.32 -13.61
N GLY A 169 -9.31 2.67 -13.63
CA GLY A 169 -9.85 3.88 -13.04
C GLY A 169 -9.92 3.87 -11.52
N SER A 170 -9.73 2.70 -10.89
CA SER A 170 -9.79 2.53 -9.44
C SER A 170 -8.76 3.39 -8.72
N ASP A 171 -9.22 4.26 -7.80
CA ASP A 171 -8.35 5.18 -7.08
C ASP A 171 -7.36 4.43 -6.17
N ILE A 172 -7.74 3.27 -5.61
CA ILE A 172 -6.83 2.47 -4.79
C ILE A 172 -5.65 1.94 -5.61
N LEU A 173 -5.86 1.50 -6.85
CA LEU A 173 -4.78 1.03 -7.72
C LEU A 173 -3.86 2.19 -8.15
N LYS A 174 -4.42 3.37 -8.44
CA LYS A 174 -3.61 4.57 -8.71
C LYS A 174 -2.71 4.92 -7.53
N VAL A 175 -3.22 4.78 -6.31
CA VAL A 175 -2.43 5.02 -5.10
C VAL A 175 -1.31 4.00 -4.97
N MET A 176 -1.59 2.70 -5.16
CA MET A 176 -0.55 1.66 -5.11
C MET A 176 0.54 1.93 -6.13
N CYS A 177 0.18 2.17 -7.39
CA CYS A 177 1.16 2.51 -8.43
C CYS A 177 1.95 3.80 -8.12
N ALA A 178 1.32 4.82 -7.52
CA ALA A 178 2.01 6.04 -7.13
C ALA A 178 3.01 5.80 -5.98
N GLU A 179 2.70 4.91 -5.05
CA GLU A 179 3.60 4.51 -3.97
C GLU A 179 4.78 3.68 -4.49
N HIS A 180 4.55 2.76 -5.46
CA HIS A 180 5.63 2.07 -6.16
C HIS A 180 6.58 3.07 -6.84
N GLU A 181 6.05 4.08 -7.54
CA GLU A 181 6.88 5.09 -8.19
C GLU A 181 7.63 5.96 -7.16
N ALA A 182 7.02 6.32 -6.05
CA ALA A 182 7.70 7.01 -4.95
C ALA A 182 8.83 6.15 -4.36
N GLY A 183 8.61 4.84 -4.21
CA GLY A 183 9.65 3.88 -3.81
C GLY A 183 10.81 3.85 -4.81
N ARG A 184 10.52 3.75 -6.11
CA ARG A 184 11.53 3.83 -7.19
C ARG A 184 12.32 5.13 -7.12
N GLN A 185 11.68 6.27 -6.78
CA GLN A 185 12.37 7.55 -6.62
C GLN A 185 13.35 7.53 -5.45
N HIS A 186 12.98 6.97 -4.30
CA HIS A 186 13.91 6.81 -3.17
C HIS A 186 15.12 5.93 -3.54
N VAL A 187 14.89 4.87 -4.31
CA VAL A 187 15.98 3.99 -4.80
C VAL A 187 16.91 4.73 -5.75
N ARG A 188 16.39 5.56 -6.67
CA ARG A 188 17.20 6.40 -7.55
C ARG A 188 18.04 7.39 -6.73
N SER A 189 17.43 8.06 -5.76
CA SER A 189 18.11 9.02 -4.88
C SER A 189 19.23 8.37 -4.08
N ALA A 190 18.97 7.17 -3.47
CA ALA A 190 19.98 6.42 -2.75
C ALA A 190 21.15 5.99 -3.66
N SER A 191 20.86 5.63 -4.91
CA SER A 191 21.88 5.24 -5.88
C SER A 191 22.78 6.39 -6.27
N THR A 192 22.21 7.56 -6.56
CA THR A 192 22.96 8.77 -6.86
C THR A 192 23.83 9.19 -5.67
N ALA A 193 23.27 9.14 -4.44
CA ALA A 193 24.03 9.43 -3.22
C ALA A 193 25.19 8.44 -3.02
N LEU A 194 24.97 7.14 -3.34
CA LEU A 194 26.03 6.12 -3.27
C LEU A 194 27.17 6.40 -4.25
N GLU A 195 26.87 6.81 -5.47
CA GLU A 195 27.85 7.20 -6.48
C GLU A 195 28.68 8.40 -6.02
N GLN A 196 28.03 9.38 -5.40
CA GLN A 196 28.64 10.60 -4.87
C GLN A 196 29.39 10.41 -3.54
N GLY A 197 29.22 9.27 -2.88
CA GLY A 197 29.78 9.02 -1.54
C GLY A 197 29.04 9.77 -0.43
N ASP A 198 27.81 10.23 -0.69
CA ASP A 198 26.96 10.95 0.27
C ASP A 198 26.26 9.96 1.22
N ALA A 199 26.92 9.66 2.33
CA ALA A 199 26.40 8.77 3.36
C ALA A 199 25.05 9.27 3.95
N ALA A 200 24.88 10.57 4.11
CA ALA A 200 23.65 11.15 4.66
C ALA A 200 22.47 11.04 3.68
N GLY A 201 22.71 11.28 2.40
CA GLY A 201 21.73 11.11 1.34
C GLY A 201 21.28 9.64 1.19
N ILE A 202 22.22 8.68 1.29
CA ILE A 202 21.92 7.25 1.31
C ILE A 202 21.01 6.92 2.51
N ALA A 203 21.43 7.31 3.73
CA ALA A 203 20.69 7.03 4.95
C ALA A 203 19.24 7.59 4.91
N THR A 204 19.09 8.81 4.45
CA THR A 204 17.80 9.47 4.30
C THR A 204 16.90 8.70 3.33
N SER A 205 17.41 8.38 2.15
CA SER A 205 16.64 7.71 1.10
C SER A 205 16.23 6.28 1.46
N LEU A 206 17.13 5.49 2.07
CA LEU A 206 16.83 4.13 2.52
C LEU A 206 15.81 4.11 3.65
N THR A 207 15.92 5.04 4.60
CA THR A 207 14.96 5.15 5.72
C THR A 207 13.56 5.54 5.20
N ALA A 208 13.49 6.49 4.28
CA ALA A 208 12.22 6.90 3.67
C ALA A 208 11.59 5.76 2.84
N TYR A 209 12.40 5.04 2.07
CA TYR A 209 11.96 3.85 1.35
C TYR A 209 11.38 2.80 2.30
N ALA A 210 12.10 2.47 3.39
CA ALA A 210 11.65 1.47 4.36
C ALA A 210 10.31 1.86 5.01
N ALA A 211 10.16 3.12 5.41
CA ALA A 211 8.91 3.62 5.99
C ALA A 211 7.73 3.54 5.00
N LEU A 212 7.95 4.00 3.76
CA LEU A 212 6.94 3.98 2.70
C LEU A 212 6.48 2.55 2.41
N LEU A 213 7.42 1.63 2.12
CA LEU A 213 7.09 0.26 1.72
C LEU A 213 6.52 -0.58 2.87
N THR A 214 6.89 -0.31 4.12
CA THR A 214 6.28 -1.00 5.27
C THR A 214 4.78 -0.70 5.36
N GLU A 215 4.38 0.55 5.21
CA GLU A 215 2.96 0.95 5.22
C GLU A 215 2.23 0.51 3.94
N HIS A 216 2.92 0.55 2.80
CA HIS A 216 2.41 0.06 1.52
C HIS A 216 2.02 -1.43 1.62
N ILE A 217 2.96 -2.29 1.99
CA ILE A 217 2.74 -3.73 2.15
C ILE A 217 1.63 -4.02 3.17
N ARG A 218 1.56 -3.24 4.27
CA ARG A 218 0.47 -3.41 5.24
C ARG A 218 -0.90 -3.18 4.59
N LYS A 219 -1.03 -2.14 3.76
CA LYS A 219 -2.29 -1.86 3.03
C LYS A 219 -2.65 -2.98 2.04
N GLU A 220 -1.67 -3.56 1.38
CA GLU A 220 -1.89 -4.68 0.47
C GLU A 220 -2.31 -5.94 1.20
N ASP A 221 -1.55 -6.35 2.21
CA ASP A 221 -1.83 -7.57 2.97
C ASP A 221 -3.19 -7.52 3.68
N GLU A 222 -3.52 -6.37 4.30
CA GLU A 222 -4.69 -6.24 5.17
C GLU A 222 -5.96 -5.79 4.43
N ILE A 223 -5.82 -5.07 3.31
CA ILE A 223 -6.95 -4.40 2.65
C ILE A 223 -7.06 -4.81 1.18
N LEU A 224 -6.01 -4.55 0.37
CA LEU A 224 -6.10 -4.66 -1.08
C LEU A 224 -6.27 -6.11 -1.52
N TYR A 225 -5.39 -7.01 -1.09
CA TYR A 225 -5.47 -8.41 -1.48
C TYR A 225 -6.74 -9.12 -0.99
N PRO A 226 -7.23 -8.93 0.26
CA PRO A 226 -8.53 -9.44 0.67
C PRO A 226 -9.69 -8.92 -0.20
N TRP A 227 -9.66 -7.64 -0.54
CA TRP A 227 -10.67 -7.05 -1.44
C TRP A 227 -10.59 -7.65 -2.84
N MET A 228 -9.40 -7.72 -3.45
CA MET A 228 -9.18 -8.35 -4.76
C MET A 228 -9.63 -9.81 -4.77
N ASN A 229 -9.27 -10.56 -3.73
CA ASN A 229 -9.66 -11.96 -3.56
C ASN A 229 -11.18 -12.16 -3.57
N SER A 230 -11.92 -11.21 -3.06
CA SER A 230 -13.40 -11.26 -3.05
C SER A 230 -14.02 -11.01 -4.43
N GLN A 231 -13.31 -10.34 -5.33
CA GLN A 231 -13.78 -9.97 -6.67
C GLN A 231 -13.35 -10.97 -7.75
N LEU A 232 -12.27 -11.72 -7.54
CA LEU A 232 -11.75 -12.67 -8.51
C LEU A 232 -12.64 -13.89 -8.65
N THR A 233 -12.95 -14.27 -9.88
CA THR A 233 -13.56 -15.55 -10.21
C THR A 233 -12.53 -16.68 -10.20
N ASP A 234 -12.96 -17.94 -10.05
CA ASP A 234 -12.05 -19.09 -10.09
C ASP A 234 -11.26 -19.17 -11.41
N SER A 235 -11.88 -18.79 -12.53
CA SER A 235 -11.22 -18.72 -13.83
C SER A 235 -10.10 -17.67 -13.84
N GLN A 236 -10.34 -16.50 -13.26
CA GLN A 236 -9.32 -15.43 -13.15
C GLN A 236 -8.18 -15.83 -12.21
N VAL A 237 -8.49 -16.51 -11.11
CA VAL A 237 -7.47 -17.09 -10.22
C VAL A 237 -6.57 -18.07 -10.97
N GLY A 238 -7.15 -18.97 -11.80
CA GLY A 238 -6.38 -19.89 -12.64
C GLY A 238 -5.48 -19.18 -13.67
N GLN A 239 -5.97 -18.10 -14.27
CA GLN A 239 -5.18 -17.26 -15.19
C GLN A 239 -4.02 -16.56 -14.45
N LEU A 240 -4.27 -15.95 -13.29
CA LEU A 240 -3.25 -15.35 -12.44
C LEU A 240 -2.16 -16.36 -12.08
N PHE A 241 -2.58 -17.52 -11.58
CA PHE A 241 -1.64 -18.59 -11.23
C PHE A 241 -0.73 -18.96 -12.40
N THR A 242 -1.31 -19.15 -13.60
CA THR A 242 -0.53 -19.49 -14.79
C THR A 242 0.46 -18.40 -15.17
N LYS A 243 0.03 -17.12 -15.16
CA LYS A 243 0.88 -15.97 -15.49
C LYS A 243 2.01 -15.81 -14.47
N PHE A 244 1.73 -15.93 -13.16
CA PHE A 244 2.74 -15.84 -12.10
C PHE A 244 3.79 -16.93 -12.24
N ARG A 245 3.39 -18.19 -12.54
CA ARG A 245 4.36 -19.29 -12.79
C ARG A 245 5.29 -19.04 -13.98
N VAL A 246 4.86 -18.28 -14.98
CA VAL A 246 5.76 -17.84 -16.07
C VAL A 246 6.83 -16.89 -15.54
N VAL A 247 6.43 -15.88 -14.77
CA VAL A 247 7.36 -14.93 -14.14
C VAL A 247 8.32 -15.66 -13.17
N ASP A 248 7.78 -16.53 -12.31
CA ASP A 248 8.60 -17.30 -11.36
C ASP A 248 9.72 -18.06 -12.05
N ARG A 249 9.41 -18.78 -13.15
CA ARG A 249 10.42 -19.51 -13.93
C ARG A 249 11.43 -18.59 -14.58
N GLN A 250 10.99 -17.45 -15.10
CA GLN A 250 11.88 -16.46 -15.74
C GLN A 250 12.90 -15.88 -14.77
N PHE A 251 12.50 -15.65 -13.53
CA PHE A 251 13.32 -15.01 -12.50
C PHE A 251 13.95 -15.99 -11.51
N GLU A 252 13.73 -17.31 -11.63
CA GLU A 252 14.08 -18.33 -10.63
C GLU A 252 15.51 -18.21 -10.08
N ALA A 253 16.50 -18.14 -10.96
CA ALA A 253 17.91 -18.08 -10.55
C ALA A 253 18.24 -16.75 -9.84
N GLY A 254 17.64 -15.64 -10.30
CA GLY A 254 17.78 -14.32 -9.68
C GLY A 254 17.14 -14.30 -8.29
N VAL A 255 15.92 -14.78 -8.18
CA VAL A 255 15.16 -14.87 -6.92
C VAL A 255 15.92 -15.70 -5.88
N LYS A 256 16.40 -16.90 -6.24
CA LYS A 256 17.20 -17.75 -5.33
C LYS A 256 18.41 -17.02 -4.77
N ARG A 257 19.14 -16.28 -5.62
CA ARG A 257 20.30 -15.50 -5.20
C ARG A 257 19.92 -14.37 -4.25
N GLN A 258 18.85 -13.63 -4.57
CA GLN A 258 18.38 -12.51 -3.74
C GLN A 258 17.86 -12.98 -2.38
N LEU A 259 17.18 -14.11 -2.33
CA LEU A 259 16.68 -14.69 -1.08
C LEU A 259 17.81 -15.17 -0.19
N ALA A 260 18.82 -15.88 -0.75
CA ALA A 260 20.00 -16.31 0.00
C ALA A 260 20.73 -15.12 0.61
N TRP A 261 20.90 -14.03 -0.15
CA TRP A 261 21.49 -12.81 0.38
C TRP A 261 20.62 -12.17 1.48
N ALA A 262 19.30 -12.10 1.30
CA ALA A 262 18.40 -11.47 2.27
C ALA A 262 18.35 -12.24 3.61
N GLU A 263 18.61 -13.55 3.61
CA GLU A 263 18.72 -14.35 4.84
C GLU A 263 19.94 -13.98 5.68
N GLU A 264 21.05 -13.61 5.02
CA GLU A 264 22.30 -13.23 5.66
C GLU A 264 22.39 -11.72 5.96
N PHE A 265 21.49 -10.92 5.36
CA PHE A 265 21.49 -9.46 5.52
C PHE A 265 20.93 -9.04 6.87
N VAL A 266 21.83 -8.94 7.85
CA VAL A 266 21.52 -8.54 9.23
C VAL A 266 22.47 -7.44 9.67
N PHE A 267 21.92 -6.32 10.13
CA PHE A 267 22.66 -5.23 10.75
C PHE A 267 22.38 -5.18 12.25
N SER A 268 23.42 -5.30 13.05
CA SER A 268 23.35 -5.04 14.49
C SER A 268 23.68 -3.58 14.76
N PRO A 269 22.97 -2.90 15.69
CA PRO A 269 23.36 -1.57 16.13
C PRO A 269 24.79 -1.61 16.64
N ILE A 270 25.65 -0.72 16.16
CA ILE A 270 26.97 -0.53 16.78
C ILE A 270 26.71 0.15 18.12
N LEU A 271 26.78 -0.61 19.21
CA LEU A 271 26.79 -0.06 20.58
C LEU A 271 28.11 0.66 20.76
N HIS A 272 28.12 1.98 20.69
CA HIS A 272 29.21 2.85 21.09
C HIS A 272 29.01 3.34 22.51
#